data_8a3754f43a8f5b6f70ad4d79687ddb22
#
_entry.id   8a3754f43a8f5b6f70ad4d79687ddb22
#
_cell.length_a   1.000
_cell.length_b   1.000
_cell.length_c   1.000
_cell.angle_alpha   90.00
_cell.angle_beta   90.00
_cell.angle_gamma   90.00
#
_symmetry.space_group_name_H-M   'P 1'
#
loop_
_entity.id
_entity.type
_entity.pdbx_description
1 polymer ?
#
loop_
_entity_poly.entity_id
_entity_poly.type
_entity_poly.pdbx_seq_one_letter_code
_entity_poly.pdbx_strand_id
1 'polypeptide(L)'
;RDKEGKPFTFYHYMIDLKGGPCIYKRISGCGSGTEYMAVTPWGDLYPCHQFVGDEKFKLGDIWSGVNNKKIQDEFASCNVYAREECRDCWARLYCSGGCAANAYHATGSVKGVYKYGCDLFKKRMECAIAVAVERELRAENE
;
A
#
# COMPACT_ATOMS: atom_id res chain seq x y z
N ARG A 1 -19.07 -3.67 -21.25
CA ARG A 1 -20.22 -2.96 -20.63
C ARG A 1 -20.15 -1.46 -20.92
N ASP A 2 -19.02 -0.78 -20.71
CA ASP A 2 -18.86 0.62 -21.11
C ASP A 2 -19.21 0.84 -22.59
N LYS A 3 -18.75 -0.06 -23.49
CA LYS A 3 -19.06 -0.03 -24.93
C LYS A 3 -20.55 -0.19 -25.25
N GLU A 4 -21.31 -0.76 -24.35
CA GLU A 4 -22.77 -1.00 -24.48
C GLU A 4 -23.60 0.12 -23.82
N GLY A 5 -22.98 1.24 -23.43
CA GLY A 5 -23.66 2.31 -22.69
C GLY A 5 -24.11 1.91 -21.28
N LYS A 6 -23.52 0.86 -20.71
CA LYS A 6 -23.78 0.37 -19.35
C LYS A 6 -22.54 0.48 -18.49
N PRO A 7 -22.10 1.68 -18.11
CA PRO A 7 -20.89 1.87 -17.32
C PRO A 7 -21.02 1.19 -15.96
N PHE A 8 -19.91 0.72 -15.43
CA PHE A 8 -19.81 0.26 -14.05
C PHE A 8 -18.47 0.71 -13.46
N THR A 9 -18.45 0.90 -12.17
CA THR A 9 -17.24 1.24 -11.45
C THR A 9 -16.55 -0.02 -10.97
N PHE A 10 -15.32 -0.25 -11.43
CA PHE A 10 -14.47 -1.29 -10.89
C PHE A 10 -13.44 -0.65 -9.96
N TYR A 11 -13.60 -0.86 -8.67
CA TYR A 11 -12.80 -0.21 -7.61
C TYR A 11 -11.30 -0.28 -7.87
N HIS A 12 -10.79 -1.43 -8.32
CA HIS A 12 -9.36 -1.60 -8.58
C HIS A 12 -8.81 -0.78 -9.75
N TYR A 13 -9.67 -0.20 -10.58
CA TYR A 13 -9.28 0.72 -11.67
C TYR A 13 -9.50 2.19 -11.32
N MET A 14 -10.02 2.48 -10.13
CA MET A 14 -10.14 3.85 -9.61
C MET A 14 -8.77 4.34 -9.11
N ILE A 15 -7.86 4.55 -10.05
CA ILE A 15 -6.53 5.07 -9.80
C ILE A 15 -6.50 6.48 -10.36
N ASP A 16 -6.19 7.46 -9.53
CA ASP A 16 -6.04 8.83 -9.99
C ASP A 16 -4.73 8.96 -10.76
N LEU A 17 -4.84 8.96 -12.09
CA LEU A 17 -3.71 9.07 -13.00
C LEU A 17 -3.25 10.51 -13.21
N LYS A 18 -4.12 11.51 -12.92
CA LYS A 18 -3.86 12.94 -13.13
C LYS A 18 -3.42 13.66 -11.85
N GLY A 19 -3.79 13.17 -10.68
CA GLY A 19 -3.51 13.75 -9.38
C GLY A 19 -3.07 12.70 -8.35
N GLY A 20 -3.94 12.40 -7.39
CA GLY A 20 -3.73 11.42 -6.33
C GLY A 20 -3.11 12.01 -5.06
N PRO A 21 -2.73 11.19 -4.07
CA PRO A 21 -2.23 11.67 -2.79
C PRO A 21 -0.91 12.41 -2.94
N CYS A 22 -0.56 13.21 -1.94
CA CYS A 22 0.71 13.94 -1.92
C CYS A 22 1.90 12.97 -2.02
N ILE A 23 3.05 13.49 -2.46
CA ILE A 23 4.26 12.70 -2.68
C ILE A 23 4.71 11.93 -1.44
N TYR A 24 4.52 12.51 -0.25
CA TYR A 24 4.83 11.82 1.01
C TYR A 24 4.08 10.50 1.13
N LYS A 25 2.76 10.50 0.90
CA LYS A 25 1.92 9.29 0.95
C LYS A 25 2.26 8.27 -0.15
N ARG A 26 2.68 8.76 -1.31
CA ARG A 26 3.16 7.88 -2.39
C ARG A 26 4.46 7.18 -2.04
N ILE A 27 5.28 7.77 -1.18
CA ILE A 27 6.54 7.20 -0.72
C ILE A 27 6.32 6.30 0.49
N SER A 28 5.60 6.77 1.52
CA SER A 28 5.44 6.09 2.81
C SER A 28 4.33 5.03 2.84
N GLY A 29 3.37 5.10 1.93
CA GLY A 29 2.23 4.19 1.89
C GLY A 29 1.23 4.44 3.01
N CYS A 30 0.73 3.37 3.65
CA CYS A 30 -0.34 3.44 4.64
C CYS A 30 0.10 3.97 6.01
N GLY A 31 1.39 4.11 6.27
CA GLY A 31 1.91 4.59 7.56
C GLY A 31 1.75 3.59 8.72
N SER A 32 1.67 2.28 8.42
CA SER A 32 1.57 1.25 9.47
C SER A 32 2.69 1.37 10.50
N GLY A 33 2.34 1.26 11.77
CA GLY A 33 3.27 1.40 12.91
C GLY A 33 3.65 2.83 13.28
N THR A 34 3.29 3.83 12.45
CA THR A 34 3.62 5.24 12.69
C THR A 34 2.38 6.14 12.70
N GLU A 35 1.66 6.20 11.60
CA GLU A 35 0.45 7.02 11.44
C GLU A 35 -0.84 6.18 11.62
N TYR A 36 -0.72 4.88 11.48
CA TYR A 36 -1.78 3.90 11.63
C TYR A 36 -1.31 2.77 12.52
N MET A 37 -2.12 2.40 13.50
CA MET A 37 -1.90 1.29 14.41
C MET A 37 -3.20 0.53 14.64
N ALA A 38 -3.11 -0.76 14.92
CA ALA A 38 -4.23 -1.56 15.39
C ALA A 38 -4.21 -1.60 16.92
N VAL A 39 -5.40 -1.47 17.51
CA VAL A 39 -5.62 -1.60 18.95
C VAL A 39 -6.46 -2.85 19.20
N THR A 40 -5.98 -3.74 20.08
CA THR A 40 -6.76 -4.92 20.49
C THR A 40 -7.83 -4.55 21.53
N PRO A 41 -8.83 -5.40 21.77
CA PRO A 41 -9.81 -5.19 22.85
C PRO A 41 -9.16 -5.06 24.25
N TRP A 42 -7.96 -5.57 24.41
CA TRP A 42 -7.18 -5.50 25.66
C TRP A 42 -6.19 -4.32 25.70
N GLY A 43 -6.29 -3.42 24.72
CA GLY A 43 -5.48 -2.20 24.67
C GLY A 43 -4.09 -2.36 24.08
N ASP A 44 -3.69 -3.54 23.61
CA ASP A 44 -2.37 -3.74 23.00
C ASP A 44 -2.29 -3.02 21.64
N LEU A 45 -1.12 -2.44 21.35
CA LEU A 45 -0.82 -1.73 20.11
C LEU A 45 0.04 -2.58 19.17
N TYR A 46 -0.38 -2.66 17.91
CA TYR A 46 0.35 -3.33 16.83
C TYR A 46 0.48 -2.43 15.60
N PRO A 47 1.50 -2.63 14.73
CA PRO A 47 1.69 -1.80 13.53
C PRO A 47 0.47 -1.76 12.60
N CYS A 48 -0.23 -2.88 12.43
CA CYS A 48 -1.53 -2.96 11.77
C CYS A 48 -2.24 -4.24 12.18
N HIS A 49 -3.51 -4.39 11.74
CA HIS A 49 -4.34 -5.54 12.08
C HIS A 49 -3.74 -6.90 11.66
N GLN A 50 -2.89 -6.93 10.63
CA GLN A 50 -2.25 -8.17 10.15
C GLN A 50 -1.12 -8.67 11.06
N PHE A 51 -0.68 -7.87 12.01
CA PHE A 51 0.34 -8.24 13.01
C PHE A 51 -0.26 -8.49 14.40
N VAL A 52 -1.57 -8.32 14.57
CA VAL A 52 -2.22 -8.57 15.86
C VAL A 52 -2.03 -10.02 16.28
N GLY A 53 -1.54 -10.21 17.52
CA GLY A 53 -1.27 -11.53 18.10
C GLY A 53 0.14 -12.06 17.87
N ASP A 54 0.96 -11.39 17.05
CA ASP A 54 2.39 -11.68 16.97
C ASP A 54 3.15 -10.78 17.95
N GLU A 55 3.52 -11.33 19.11
CA GLU A 55 4.20 -10.60 20.20
C GLU A 55 5.50 -9.91 19.76
N LYS A 56 6.14 -10.41 18.71
CA LYS A 56 7.32 -9.77 18.12
C LYS A 56 7.03 -8.35 17.62
N PHE A 57 5.81 -8.09 17.17
CA PHE A 57 5.39 -6.81 16.61
C PHE A 57 4.59 -5.95 17.58
N LYS A 58 4.40 -6.39 18.82
CA LYS A 58 3.72 -5.57 19.83
C LYS A 58 4.51 -4.27 20.04
N LEU A 59 3.83 -3.12 19.83
CA LEU A 59 4.41 -1.79 19.98
C LEU A 59 4.33 -1.25 21.41
N GLY A 60 3.38 -1.75 22.19
CA GLY A 60 3.05 -1.26 23.52
C GLY A 60 1.58 -1.41 23.83
N ASP A 61 1.00 -0.48 24.58
CA ASP A 61 -0.41 -0.47 24.94
C ASP A 61 -0.97 0.97 25.06
N ILE A 62 -2.30 1.10 25.17
CA ILE A 62 -2.98 2.40 25.23
C ILE A 62 -2.69 3.18 26.52
N TRP A 63 -2.19 2.54 27.58
CA TRP A 63 -1.89 3.20 28.86
C TRP A 63 -0.46 3.71 28.93
N SER A 64 0.51 2.91 28.44
CA SER A 64 1.94 3.24 28.43
C SER A 64 2.41 3.84 27.10
N GLY A 65 1.56 3.78 26.05
CA GLY A 65 1.90 4.22 24.71
C GLY A 65 2.86 3.28 24.00
N VAL A 66 3.51 3.78 22.94
CA VAL A 66 4.50 3.02 22.18
C VAL A 66 5.82 2.97 22.94
N ASN A 67 6.20 1.80 23.40
CA ASN A 67 7.44 1.52 24.13
C ASN A 67 8.46 0.68 23.33
N ASN A 68 8.02 -0.08 22.33
CA ASN A 68 8.90 -0.81 21.42
C ASN A 68 9.34 0.07 20.24
N LYS A 69 10.23 1.02 20.53
CA LYS A 69 10.75 1.96 19.53
C LYS A 69 11.48 1.28 18.39
N LYS A 70 12.16 0.17 18.64
CA LYS A 70 12.88 -0.59 17.60
C LYS A 70 11.95 -1.03 16.47
N ILE A 71 10.80 -1.60 16.80
CA ILE A 71 9.81 -2.01 15.79
C ILE A 71 9.18 -0.79 15.14
N GLN A 72 8.84 0.26 15.91
CA GLN A 72 8.30 1.50 15.33
C GLN A 72 9.27 2.11 14.30
N ASP A 73 10.55 2.20 14.60
CA ASP A 73 11.58 2.75 13.70
C ASP A 73 11.79 1.87 12.46
N GLU A 74 11.67 0.54 12.61
CA GLU A 74 11.70 -0.37 11.47
C GLU A 74 10.56 -0.07 10.49
N PHE A 75 9.34 0.14 11.00
CA PHE A 75 8.19 0.52 10.17
C PHE A 75 8.31 1.96 9.63
N ALA A 76 8.79 2.91 10.41
CA ALA A 76 9.04 4.29 9.98
C ALA A 76 10.01 4.37 8.79
N SER A 77 11.02 3.48 8.78
CA SER A 77 11.97 3.38 7.67
C SER A 77 11.46 2.60 6.47
N CYS A 78 10.26 1.99 6.56
CA CYS A 78 9.69 1.15 5.52
C CYS A 78 8.98 2.01 4.47
N ASN A 79 9.71 2.44 3.46
CA ASN A 79 9.20 3.24 2.34
C ASN A 79 9.62 2.64 0.99
N VAL A 80 9.14 3.23 -0.10
CA VAL A 80 9.38 2.72 -1.46
C VAL A 80 10.87 2.68 -1.83
N TYR A 81 11.67 3.58 -1.29
CA TYR A 81 13.12 3.64 -1.58
C TYR A 81 13.97 2.74 -0.66
N ALA A 82 13.39 2.26 0.44
CA ALA A 82 14.03 1.31 1.33
C ALA A 82 14.05 -0.13 0.77
N ARG A 83 13.29 -0.37 -0.30
CA ARG A 83 13.19 -1.64 -1.01
C ARG A 83 13.94 -1.56 -2.33
N GLU A 84 14.97 -2.39 -2.51
CA GLU A 84 15.83 -2.34 -3.67
C GLU A 84 15.04 -2.48 -4.98
N GLU A 85 14.16 -3.47 -5.08
CA GLU A 85 13.37 -3.75 -6.28
C GLU A 85 12.33 -2.64 -6.59
N CYS A 86 12.04 -1.78 -5.62
CA CYS A 86 11.08 -0.68 -5.81
C CYS A 86 11.72 0.59 -6.34
N ARG A 87 13.05 0.78 -6.15
CA ARG A 87 13.75 2.02 -6.52
C ARG A 87 13.58 2.39 -7.98
N ASP A 88 13.65 1.40 -8.87
CA ASP A 88 13.55 1.59 -10.33
C ASP A 88 12.21 1.11 -10.90
N CYS A 89 11.26 0.75 -10.04
CA CYS A 89 9.94 0.30 -10.46
C CYS A 89 9.12 1.48 -11.01
N TRP A 90 8.63 1.37 -12.25
CA TRP A 90 7.80 2.39 -12.87
C TRP A 90 6.50 2.68 -12.08
N ALA A 91 5.94 1.67 -11.40
CA ALA A 91 4.70 1.79 -10.64
C ALA A 91 4.90 2.25 -9.18
N ARG A 92 6.15 2.55 -8.76
CA ARG A 92 6.48 2.77 -7.34
C ARG A 92 5.64 3.85 -6.65
N LEU A 93 5.37 4.96 -7.33
CA LEU A 93 4.62 6.08 -6.76
C LEU A 93 3.09 5.89 -6.78
N TYR A 94 2.62 4.83 -7.41
CA TYR A 94 1.22 4.38 -7.33
C TYR A 94 1.04 3.25 -6.32
N CYS A 95 2.04 2.35 -6.23
CA CYS A 95 2.04 1.20 -5.33
C CYS A 95 2.48 1.56 -3.90
N SER A 96 3.30 2.61 -3.73
CA SER A 96 3.89 3.03 -2.45
C SER A 96 4.70 1.93 -1.75
N GLY A 97 5.30 1.01 -2.53
CA GLY A 97 6.11 -0.10 -2.00
C GLY A 97 5.32 -1.34 -1.53
N GLY A 98 3.99 -1.32 -1.66
CA GLY A 98 3.14 -2.45 -1.27
C GLY A 98 2.90 -2.57 0.25
N CYS A 99 2.39 -3.72 0.66
CA CYS A 99 2.01 -3.99 2.05
C CYS A 99 3.18 -4.58 2.84
N ALA A 100 3.54 -3.96 3.98
CA ALA A 100 4.61 -4.43 4.86
C ALA A 100 4.32 -5.82 5.45
N ALA A 101 3.06 -6.13 5.76
CA ALA A 101 2.68 -7.44 6.26
C ALA A 101 2.83 -8.53 5.19
N ASN A 102 2.35 -8.28 3.96
CA ASN A 102 2.55 -9.22 2.85
C ASN A 102 4.04 -9.44 2.56
N ALA A 103 4.85 -8.38 2.63
CA ALA A 103 6.30 -8.47 2.49
C ALA A 103 6.90 -9.38 3.57
N TYR A 104 6.54 -9.14 4.84
CA TYR A 104 7.02 -9.94 5.97
C TYR A 104 6.63 -11.41 5.85
N HIS A 105 5.38 -11.72 5.56
CA HIS A 105 4.92 -13.10 5.43
C HIS A 105 5.55 -13.83 4.22
N ALA A 106 5.91 -13.10 3.17
CA ALA A 106 6.55 -13.70 2.00
C ALA A 106 8.07 -13.85 2.13
N THR A 107 8.74 -12.98 2.91
CA THR A 107 10.21 -12.86 2.90
C THR A 107 10.87 -12.88 4.28
N GLY A 108 10.09 -12.81 5.36
CA GLY A 108 10.61 -12.63 6.72
C GLY A 108 11.01 -11.20 7.08
N SER A 109 10.81 -10.22 6.18
CA SER A 109 11.18 -8.82 6.39
C SER A 109 10.07 -7.87 5.96
N VAL A 110 9.75 -6.88 6.78
CA VAL A 110 8.80 -5.81 6.43
C VAL A 110 9.31 -4.94 5.28
N LYS A 111 10.61 -4.95 5.01
CA LYS A 111 11.27 -4.28 3.88
C LYS A 111 11.44 -5.18 2.66
N GLY A 112 11.00 -6.42 2.72
CA GLY A 112 10.99 -7.32 1.57
C GLY A 112 9.96 -6.92 0.52
N VAL A 113 9.86 -7.73 -0.53
CA VAL A 113 8.92 -7.53 -1.63
C VAL A 113 8.08 -8.78 -1.85
N TYR A 114 6.76 -8.62 -1.78
CA TYR A 114 5.82 -9.67 -2.17
C TYR A 114 5.65 -9.68 -3.69
N LYS A 115 6.45 -10.49 -4.37
CA LYS A 115 6.56 -10.50 -5.84
C LYS A 115 5.24 -10.69 -6.57
N TYR A 116 4.42 -11.64 -6.13
CA TYR A 116 3.08 -11.84 -6.72
C TYR A 116 2.20 -10.58 -6.63
N GLY A 117 2.23 -9.89 -5.47
CA GLY A 117 1.51 -8.63 -5.31
C GLY A 117 2.03 -7.52 -6.22
N CYS A 118 3.35 -7.49 -6.50
CA CYS A 118 3.94 -6.55 -7.45
C CYS A 118 3.43 -6.79 -8.87
N ASP A 119 3.42 -8.03 -9.32
CA ASP A 119 3.01 -8.39 -10.68
C ASP A 119 1.51 -8.13 -10.88
N LEU A 120 0.69 -8.48 -9.88
CA LEU A 120 -0.74 -8.17 -9.88
C LEU A 120 -1.01 -6.67 -9.91
N PHE A 121 -0.26 -5.89 -9.10
CA PHE A 121 -0.43 -4.43 -9.06
C PHE A 121 -0.04 -3.78 -10.39
N LYS A 122 1.10 -4.16 -10.98
CA LYS A 122 1.52 -3.66 -12.29
C LYS A 122 0.48 -3.94 -13.36
N LYS A 123 -0.03 -5.18 -13.42
CA LYS A 123 -1.07 -5.55 -14.37
C LYS A 123 -2.36 -4.74 -14.16
N ARG A 124 -2.75 -4.52 -12.92
CA ARG A 124 -3.89 -3.64 -12.59
C ARG A 124 -3.68 -2.20 -13.08
N MET A 125 -2.48 -1.65 -12.92
CA MET A 125 -2.14 -0.32 -13.41
C MET A 125 -2.20 -0.24 -14.94
N GLU A 126 -1.63 -1.21 -15.65
CA GLU A 126 -1.70 -1.28 -17.11
C GLU A 126 -3.16 -1.28 -17.60
N CYS A 127 -4.01 -2.10 -16.98
CA CYS A 127 -5.42 -2.15 -17.32
C CYS A 127 -6.16 -0.83 -16.99
N ALA A 128 -5.85 -0.19 -15.86
CA ALA A 128 -6.45 1.10 -15.49
C ALA A 128 -6.08 2.21 -16.48
N ILE A 129 -4.82 2.26 -16.90
CA ILE A 129 -4.34 3.20 -17.91
C ILE A 129 -5.06 2.94 -19.25
N ALA A 130 -5.13 1.69 -19.70
CA ALA A 130 -5.79 1.33 -20.94
C ALA A 130 -7.28 1.74 -20.94
N VAL A 131 -7.99 1.51 -19.84
CA VAL A 131 -9.40 1.93 -19.69
C VAL A 131 -9.54 3.46 -19.71
N ALA A 132 -8.63 4.17 -19.03
CA ALA A 132 -8.67 5.65 -19.01
C ALA A 132 -8.45 6.23 -20.40
N VAL A 133 -7.43 5.75 -21.13
CA VAL A 133 -7.13 6.19 -22.50
C VAL A 133 -8.31 5.90 -23.44
N GLU A 134 -8.87 4.70 -23.39
CA GLU A 134 -10.03 4.33 -24.22
C GLU A 134 -11.25 5.23 -23.97
N ARG A 135 -11.47 5.66 -22.73
CA ARG A 135 -12.57 6.57 -22.36
C ARG A 135 -12.32 7.99 -22.90
N GLU A 136 -11.10 8.49 -22.79
CA GLU A 136 -10.74 9.81 -23.32
C GLU A 136 -10.88 9.86 -24.85
N LEU A 137 -10.35 8.87 -25.56
CA LEU A 137 -10.46 8.79 -27.02
C LEU A 137 -11.92 8.73 -27.53
N ARG A 138 -12.82 8.14 -26.75
CA ARG A 138 -14.25 8.17 -27.10
C ARG A 138 -14.87 9.53 -26.90
N ALA A 139 -14.57 10.19 -25.77
CA ALA A 139 -15.10 11.51 -25.48
C ALA A 139 -14.63 12.58 -26.49
N GLU A 140 -13.47 12.38 -27.13
CA GLU A 140 -12.98 13.27 -28.19
C GLU A 140 -13.67 13.04 -29.55
N ASN A 141 -14.32 11.90 -29.75
CA ASN A 141 -14.98 11.53 -30.99
C ASN A 141 -16.53 11.69 -30.95
N GLU A 142 -17.07 12.13 -29.82
CA GLU A 142 -18.50 12.47 -29.62
C GLU A 142 -18.70 13.99 -29.67
#